data_712f79b5227a68e095a7660757c4b9f5
#
_entry.id   712f79b5227a68e095a7660757c4b9f5
#
_cell.length_a   1.000
_cell.length_b   1.000
_cell.length_c   1.000
_cell.angle_alpha   90.00
_cell.angle_beta   90.00
_cell.angle_gamma   90.00
#
_symmetry.space_group_name_H-M   'P 1'
#
loop_
_entity.id
_entity.type
_entity.pdbx_description
1 polymer ?
#
loop_
_entity_poly.entity_id
_entity_poly.type
_entity_poly.pdbx_seq_one_letter_code
_entity_poly.pdbx_strand_id
1 'polypeptide(L)'
;NNVSCFGANNGSIYATVTGGTAAYSYAWNGGASTANRTGLAAGTYTLTVTDANACSTSTVLIISEPTSVVLTASATNALCNAINGSLLFNATGGTGTINYTVNGVAQTSPFAAPAGTYTVVATDANACSTSTVLTITEPTALTMSSSSTNALCNAGNGSLSFSATGGTGTIAYTVNGTTQTSPFATVAGTYT
;
A
#
# COMPACT_ATOMS: atom_id res chain seq x y z
N ASN A 1 28.83 -5.06 -12.56
CA ASN A 1 27.75 -5.17 -11.58
C ASN A 1 26.44 -4.72 -12.22
N ASN A 2 25.39 -5.47 -12.02
CA ASN A 2 24.05 -5.13 -12.46
C ASN A 2 23.46 -3.95 -11.65
N VAL A 3 22.38 -3.35 -12.14
CA VAL A 3 21.66 -2.34 -11.37
C VAL A 3 20.89 -2.97 -10.21
N SER A 4 20.74 -2.24 -9.11
CA SER A 4 20.11 -2.77 -7.90
C SER A 4 18.58 -2.78 -7.96
N CYS A 5 17.98 -1.81 -8.68
CA CYS A 5 16.55 -1.65 -8.81
C CYS A 5 16.14 -1.48 -10.28
N PHE A 6 14.90 -1.82 -10.59
CA PHE A 6 14.31 -1.53 -11.90
C PHE A 6 14.43 -0.03 -12.23
N GLY A 7 14.95 0.29 -13.42
CA GLY A 7 15.17 1.66 -13.88
C GLY A 7 16.30 2.42 -13.19
N ALA A 8 17.08 1.78 -12.31
CA ALA A 8 18.22 2.44 -11.67
C ALA A 8 19.40 2.61 -12.63
N ASN A 9 20.26 3.59 -12.32
CA ASN A 9 21.48 3.91 -13.09
C ASN A 9 22.73 3.74 -12.19
N ASN A 10 22.83 2.62 -11.48
CA ASN A 10 23.94 2.34 -10.57
C ASN A 10 24.77 1.10 -10.96
N GLY A 11 24.58 0.60 -12.17
CA GLY A 11 25.40 -0.45 -12.74
C GLY A 11 26.85 -0.01 -12.97
N SER A 12 27.78 -0.97 -13.01
CA SER A 12 29.19 -0.69 -13.26
C SER A 12 29.87 -1.80 -14.03
N ILE A 13 30.86 -1.40 -14.86
CA ILE A 13 31.74 -2.29 -15.59
C ILE A 13 33.17 -1.92 -15.26
N TYR A 14 33.99 -2.90 -14.91
CA TYR A 14 35.43 -2.77 -14.69
C TYR A 14 36.15 -3.67 -15.70
N ALA A 15 37.00 -3.05 -16.53
CA ALA A 15 37.75 -3.76 -17.55
C ALA A 15 39.21 -4.01 -17.09
N THR A 16 39.64 -5.26 -17.20
CA THR A 16 41.05 -5.66 -17.02
C THR A 16 41.56 -6.16 -18.36
N VAL A 17 42.70 -5.63 -18.79
CA VAL A 17 43.36 -6.00 -20.06
C VAL A 17 44.61 -6.81 -19.75
N THR A 18 44.78 -7.92 -20.46
CA THR A 18 45.96 -8.79 -20.40
C THR A 18 46.50 -9.04 -21.81
N GLY A 19 47.83 -9.10 -21.96
CA GLY A 19 48.47 -9.29 -23.26
C GLY A 19 48.55 -7.99 -24.09
N GLY A 20 49.07 -8.06 -25.30
CA GLY A 20 49.37 -6.90 -26.15
C GLY A 20 50.49 -6.03 -25.64
N THR A 21 50.66 -4.87 -26.23
CA THR A 21 51.72 -3.88 -25.87
C THR A 21 51.05 -2.65 -25.23
N ALA A 22 51.40 -2.34 -23.98
CA ALA A 22 50.93 -1.12 -23.34
C ALA A 22 51.44 0.12 -24.10
N ALA A 23 50.72 1.25 -24.24
CA ALA A 23 49.48 1.68 -23.56
C ALA A 23 48.23 1.21 -24.29
N TYR A 24 47.13 1.05 -23.53
CA TYR A 24 45.84 0.67 -24.08
C TYR A 24 44.92 1.88 -24.22
N SER A 25 44.17 1.90 -25.33
CA SER A 25 43.07 2.82 -25.52
C SER A 25 41.73 2.07 -25.45
N TYR A 26 40.71 2.73 -24.97
CA TYR A 26 39.36 2.15 -24.73
C TYR A 26 38.31 2.92 -25.53
N ALA A 27 37.45 2.24 -26.18
CA ALA A 27 36.32 2.81 -26.90
C ALA A 27 35.04 2.03 -26.58
N TRP A 28 34.05 2.72 -26.05
CA TRP A 28 32.72 2.18 -25.76
C TRP A 28 31.70 2.61 -26.81
N ASN A 29 30.67 1.77 -27.05
CA ASN A 29 29.47 2.24 -27.72
C ASN A 29 28.88 3.39 -26.88
N GLY A 30 28.75 4.58 -27.44
CA GLY A 30 28.35 5.81 -26.73
C GLY A 30 29.48 6.76 -26.37
N GLY A 31 30.73 6.51 -26.89
CA GLY A 31 31.80 7.50 -26.98
C GLY A 31 32.70 7.67 -25.72
N ALA A 32 32.48 6.93 -24.66
CA ALA A 32 33.38 6.96 -23.51
C ALA A 32 34.75 6.29 -23.84
N SER A 33 35.85 6.78 -23.25
CA SER A 33 37.23 6.31 -23.47
C SER A 33 37.95 5.85 -22.21
N THR A 34 37.24 5.63 -21.09
CA THR A 34 37.80 5.15 -19.84
C THR A 34 37.71 3.63 -19.74
N ALA A 35 38.70 3.00 -19.05
CA ALA A 35 38.69 1.56 -18.81
C ALA A 35 37.43 1.11 -18.01
N ASN A 36 37.08 1.89 -16.99
CA ASN A 36 35.97 1.59 -16.10
C ASN A 36 34.80 2.54 -16.32
N ARG A 37 33.60 2.05 -16.13
CA ARG A 37 32.36 2.83 -16.19
C ARG A 37 31.45 2.54 -15.01
N THR A 38 30.88 3.58 -14.45
CA THR A 38 29.88 3.53 -13.36
C THR A 38 28.67 4.38 -13.71
N GLY A 39 27.60 4.27 -12.94
CA GLY A 39 26.37 5.01 -13.20
C GLY A 39 25.66 4.52 -14.47
N LEU A 40 25.74 3.23 -14.75
CA LEU A 40 25.18 2.65 -15.96
C LEU A 40 23.76 2.13 -15.72
N ALA A 41 22.89 2.35 -16.70
CA ALA A 41 21.59 1.70 -16.78
C ALA A 41 21.72 0.23 -17.19
N ALA A 42 20.63 -0.53 -17.07
CA ALA A 42 20.53 -1.82 -17.75
C ALA A 42 20.65 -1.64 -19.26
N GLY A 43 21.37 -2.53 -19.90
CA GLY A 43 21.61 -2.45 -21.35
C GLY A 43 22.83 -3.22 -21.80
N THR A 44 23.10 -3.12 -23.10
CA THR A 44 24.25 -3.77 -23.76
C THR A 44 25.35 -2.76 -24.03
N TYR A 45 26.54 -3.07 -23.59
CA TYR A 45 27.75 -2.24 -23.69
C TYR A 45 28.82 -2.99 -24.47
N THR A 46 29.33 -2.39 -25.53
CA THR A 46 30.46 -2.94 -26.30
C THR A 46 31.71 -2.15 -25.96
N LEU A 47 32.74 -2.83 -25.52
CA LEU A 47 34.07 -2.28 -25.29
C LEU A 47 35.01 -2.77 -26.37
N THR A 48 35.68 -1.86 -27.04
CA THR A 48 36.84 -2.14 -27.89
C THR A 48 38.13 -1.62 -27.19
N VAL A 49 39.11 -2.47 -27.05
CA VAL A 49 40.44 -2.13 -26.52
C VAL A 49 41.44 -2.24 -27.63
N THR A 50 42.32 -1.23 -27.76
CA THR A 50 43.38 -1.19 -28.76
C THR A 50 44.72 -0.94 -28.05
N ASP A 51 45.73 -1.74 -28.40
CA ASP A 51 47.10 -1.62 -27.85
C ASP A 51 47.95 -0.59 -28.60
N ALA A 52 49.20 -0.36 -28.13
CA ALA A 52 50.13 0.59 -28.74
C ALA A 52 50.55 0.24 -30.18
N ASN A 53 50.39 -1.02 -30.59
CA ASN A 53 50.65 -1.49 -31.97
C ASN A 53 49.38 -1.50 -32.87
N ALA A 54 48.31 -0.86 -32.40
CA ALA A 54 47.01 -0.83 -33.07
C ALA A 54 46.32 -2.19 -33.19
N CYS A 55 46.72 -3.22 -32.43
CA CYS A 55 45.97 -4.46 -32.34
C CYS A 55 44.75 -4.26 -31.45
N SER A 56 43.59 -4.63 -31.91
CA SER A 56 42.34 -4.38 -31.20
C SER A 56 41.52 -5.66 -30.94
N THR A 57 40.77 -5.65 -29.86
CA THR A 57 39.77 -6.67 -29.54
C THR A 57 38.52 -6.01 -28.96
N SER A 58 37.39 -6.63 -29.14
CA SER A 58 36.11 -6.13 -28.58
C SER A 58 35.33 -7.19 -27.82
N THR A 59 34.59 -6.76 -26.82
CA THR A 59 33.70 -7.60 -26.03
C THR A 59 32.36 -6.92 -25.81
N VAL A 60 31.31 -7.73 -25.68
CA VAL A 60 29.95 -7.28 -25.36
C VAL A 60 29.64 -7.66 -23.92
N LEU A 61 29.17 -6.69 -23.17
CA LEU A 61 28.83 -6.80 -21.76
C LEU A 61 27.37 -6.40 -21.55
N ILE A 62 26.66 -7.14 -20.73
CA ILE A 62 25.25 -6.87 -20.43
C ILE A 62 25.12 -6.50 -18.96
N ILE A 63 24.50 -5.37 -18.71
CA ILE A 63 24.01 -4.99 -17.37
C ILE A 63 22.51 -5.29 -17.37
N SER A 64 22.08 -6.15 -16.46
CA SER A 64 20.68 -6.50 -16.26
C SER A 64 20.06 -5.70 -15.10
N GLU A 65 18.73 -5.65 -15.08
CA GLU A 65 17.96 -5.08 -13.98
C GLU A 65 16.96 -6.12 -13.42
N PRO A 66 16.60 -6.04 -12.13
CA PRO A 66 15.52 -6.84 -11.58
C PRO A 66 14.16 -6.36 -12.11
N THR A 67 13.13 -7.17 -11.96
CA THR A 67 11.74 -6.76 -12.19
C THR A 67 11.33 -5.69 -11.16
N SER A 68 10.43 -4.78 -11.53
CA SER A 68 9.91 -3.79 -10.58
C SER A 68 9.13 -4.44 -9.45
N VAL A 69 9.18 -3.87 -8.25
CA VAL A 69 8.30 -4.25 -7.14
C VAL A 69 6.88 -3.75 -7.47
N VAL A 70 5.93 -4.66 -7.55
CA VAL A 70 4.52 -4.35 -7.81
C VAL A 70 3.70 -4.71 -6.58
N LEU A 71 3.08 -3.70 -5.94
CA LEU A 71 2.25 -3.85 -4.75
C LEU A 71 0.77 -3.89 -5.15
N THR A 72 0.06 -4.91 -4.71
CA THR A 72 -1.40 -5.00 -4.74
C THR A 72 -1.93 -4.88 -3.31
N ALA A 73 -2.93 -4.04 -3.09
CA ALA A 73 -3.49 -3.87 -1.77
C ALA A 73 -4.97 -3.47 -1.83
N SER A 74 -5.72 -3.88 -0.80
CA SER A 74 -7.13 -3.57 -0.63
C SER A 74 -7.46 -3.33 0.84
N ALA A 75 -8.56 -2.60 1.09
CA ALA A 75 -9.07 -2.33 2.42
C ALA A 75 -10.49 -2.89 2.58
N THR A 76 -10.79 -3.45 3.76
CA THR A 76 -12.14 -3.77 4.21
C THR A 76 -12.52 -2.77 5.29
N ASN A 77 -13.70 -2.15 5.14
CA ASN A 77 -14.17 -1.13 6.07
C ASN A 77 -14.52 -1.71 7.45
N ALA A 78 -14.37 -0.89 8.47
CA ALA A 78 -14.73 -1.24 9.84
C ALA A 78 -16.26 -1.19 10.03
N LEU A 79 -16.76 -1.98 10.98
CA LEU A 79 -18.15 -1.97 11.42
C LEU A 79 -18.23 -1.30 12.79
N CYS A 80 -19.10 -0.30 12.92
CA CYS A 80 -19.51 0.31 14.21
C CYS A 80 -18.40 0.48 15.28
N ASN A 81 -17.56 1.48 15.17
CA ASN A 81 -16.57 1.86 16.19
C ASN A 81 -15.61 0.72 16.65
N ALA A 82 -15.28 -0.22 15.77
CA ALA A 82 -14.48 -1.38 16.11
C ALA A 82 -13.16 -1.43 15.32
N ILE A 83 -12.13 -2.02 15.91
CA ILE A 83 -10.87 -2.36 15.23
C ILE A 83 -11.09 -3.65 14.42
N ASN A 84 -12.04 -3.64 13.51
CA ASN A 84 -12.40 -4.79 12.66
C ASN A 84 -12.30 -4.51 11.16
N GLY A 85 -11.82 -3.33 10.78
CA GLY A 85 -11.36 -3.08 9.42
C GLY A 85 -10.05 -3.84 9.17
N SER A 86 -9.71 -4.08 7.92
CA SER A 86 -8.48 -4.77 7.58
C SER A 86 -7.86 -4.27 6.28
N LEU A 87 -6.54 -4.36 6.21
CA LEU A 87 -5.76 -4.17 4.99
C LEU A 87 -5.22 -5.53 4.55
N LEU A 88 -5.45 -5.86 3.29
CA LEU A 88 -4.83 -7.01 2.62
C LEU A 88 -3.84 -6.47 1.60
N PHE A 89 -2.59 -6.92 1.66
CA PHE A 89 -1.54 -6.50 0.73
C PHE A 89 -0.60 -7.63 0.39
N ASN A 90 -0.11 -7.61 -0.84
CA ASN A 90 0.90 -8.51 -1.36
C ASN A 90 1.72 -7.80 -2.44
N ALA A 91 2.98 -8.16 -2.60
CA ALA A 91 3.83 -7.63 -3.65
C ALA A 91 4.60 -8.75 -4.36
N THR A 92 4.94 -8.48 -5.62
CA THR A 92 5.72 -9.36 -6.50
C THR A 92 6.84 -8.58 -7.18
N GLY A 93 7.80 -9.27 -7.78
CA GLY A 93 8.97 -8.63 -8.40
C GLY A 93 10.05 -8.28 -7.40
N GLY A 94 10.94 -7.34 -7.75
CA GLY A 94 12.08 -6.99 -6.93
C GLY A 94 13.12 -8.10 -6.80
N THR A 95 13.95 -8.02 -5.77
CA THR A 95 15.01 -8.97 -5.46
C THR A 95 14.88 -9.48 -4.02
N GLY A 96 14.84 -10.79 -3.86
CA GLY A 96 14.83 -11.44 -2.54
C GLY A 96 13.52 -11.24 -1.77
N THR A 97 13.60 -11.17 -0.43
CA THR A 97 12.43 -11.05 0.44
C THR A 97 11.86 -9.65 0.40
N ILE A 98 10.52 -9.56 0.27
CA ILE A 98 9.81 -8.28 0.35
C ILE A 98 9.29 -8.10 1.79
N ASN A 99 9.61 -6.95 2.37
CA ASN A 99 9.14 -6.53 3.68
C ASN A 99 8.08 -5.44 3.52
N TYR A 100 7.11 -5.42 4.46
CA TYR A 100 6.02 -4.48 4.42
C TYR A 100 6.01 -3.58 5.65
N THR A 101 5.66 -2.31 5.45
CA THR A 101 5.33 -1.41 6.54
C THR A 101 3.96 -0.77 6.30
N VAL A 102 3.24 -0.53 7.40
CA VAL A 102 2.01 0.28 7.41
C VAL A 102 2.28 1.49 8.29
N ASN A 103 2.13 2.68 7.73
CA ASN A 103 2.49 3.96 8.37
C ASN A 103 3.91 3.93 9.00
N GLY A 104 4.86 3.30 8.30
CA GLY A 104 6.26 3.20 8.72
C GLY A 104 6.57 2.09 9.75
N VAL A 105 5.57 1.36 10.23
CA VAL A 105 5.76 0.25 11.19
C VAL A 105 5.68 -1.08 10.44
N ALA A 106 6.62 -2.01 10.70
CA ALA A 106 6.65 -3.33 10.08
C ALA A 106 5.37 -4.11 10.40
N GLN A 107 4.72 -4.67 9.37
CA GLN A 107 3.47 -5.39 9.48
C GLN A 107 3.41 -6.59 8.54
N THR A 108 2.54 -7.53 8.85
CA THR A 108 2.19 -8.66 8.00
C THR A 108 0.77 -8.52 7.46
N SER A 109 0.50 -9.11 6.31
CA SER A 109 -0.83 -9.16 5.70
C SER A 109 -1.54 -10.48 6.06
N PRO A 110 -2.83 -10.46 6.47
CA PRO A 110 -3.67 -9.29 6.66
C PRO A 110 -3.35 -8.48 7.92
N PHE A 111 -3.59 -7.16 7.90
CA PHE A 111 -3.39 -6.24 9.03
C PHE A 111 -4.73 -5.66 9.48
N ALA A 112 -5.14 -5.95 10.72
CA ALA A 112 -6.38 -5.41 11.31
C ALA A 112 -6.16 -3.98 11.81
N ALA A 113 -7.09 -3.07 11.49
CA ALA A 113 -6.98 -1.66 11.83
C ALA A 113 -8.36 -0.98 11.98
N PRO A 114 -8.46 0.08 12.80
CA PRO A 114 -9.65 0.92 12.87
C PRO A 114 -9.83 1.75 11.59
N ALA A 115 -10.91 2.53 11.51
CA ALA A 115 -11.09 3.53 10.47
C ALA A 115 -9.92 4.53 10.47
N GLY A 116 -9.42 4.88 9.29
CA GLY A 116 -8.26 5.73 9.13
C GLY A 116 -7.63 5.60 7.75
N THR A 117 -6.59 6.39 7.52
CA THR A 117 -5.80 6.36 6.29
C THR A 117 -4.43 5.72 6.55
N TYR A 118 -4.05 4.78 5.70
CA TYR A 118 -2.89 3.93 5.87
C TYR A 118 -2.02 3.96 4.61
N THR A 119 -0.74 4.25 4.79
CA THR A 119 0.27 4.10 3.73
C THR A 119 0.92 2.73 3.88
N VAL A 120 0.72 1.87 2.89
CA VAL A 120 1.39 0.55 2.80
C VAL A 120 2.60 0.70 1.89
N VAL A 121 3.76 0.28 2.36
CA VAL A 121 5.02 0.25 1.59
C VAL A 121 5.51 -1.17 1.51
N ALA A 122 5.87 -1.62 0.32
CA ALA A 122 6.58 -2.86 0.07
C ALA A 122 8.02 -2.53 -0.34
N THR A 123 9.01 -3.15 0.31
CA THR A 123 10.44 -2.92 0.08
C THR A 123 11.15 -4.26 -0.07
N ASP A 124 11.92 -4.42 -1.15
CA ASP A 124 12.71 -5.61 -1.42
C ASP A 124 14.08 -5.62 -0.69
N ALA A 125 14.86 -6.69 -0.87
CA ALA A 125 16.17 -6.84 -0.22
C ALA A 125 17.22 -5.81 -0.69
N ASN A 126 17.04 -5.20 -1.86
CA ASN A 126 17.91 -4.15 -2.39
C ASN A 126 17.41 -2.73 -2.04
N ALA A 127 16.42 -2.61 -1.15
CA ALA A 127 15.76 -1.36 -0.77
C ALA A 127 14.97 -0.68 -1.90
N CYS A 128 14.61 -1.42 -2.96
CA CYS A 128 13.67 -0.95 -3.97
C CYS A 128 12.26 -1.03 -3.41
N SER A 129 11.50 0.06 -3.48
CA SER A 129 10.21 0.14 -2.81
C SER A 129 9.12 0.72 -3.70
N THR A 130 7.90 0.35 -3.36
CA THR A 130 6.66 0.93 -3.90
C THR A 130 5.65 1.10 -2.79
N SER A 131 4.71 2.03 -2.94
CA SER A 131 3.72 2.32 -1.90
C SER A 131 2.34 2.61 -2.48
N THR A 132 1.33 2.42 -1.64
CA THR A 132 -0.05 2.81 -1.91
C THR A 132 -0.70 3.34 -0.64
N VAL A 133 -1.73 4.17 -0.81
CA VAL A 133 -2.54 4.70 0.29
C VAL A 133 -3.92 4.07 0.25
N LEU A 134 -4.38 3.55 1.38
CA LEU A 134 -5.69 2.93 1.55
C LEU A 134 -6.44 3.63 2.69
N THR A 135 -7.76 3.71 2.56
CA THR A 135 -8.63 4.26 3.60
C THR A 135 -9.60 3.19 4.08
N ILE A 136 -9.64 2.96 5.38
CA ILE A 136 -10.67 2.21 6.07
C ILE A 136 -11.69 3.23 6.58
N THR A 137 -12.95 3.09 6.18
CA THR A 137 -14.06 3.89 6.71
C THR A 137 -14.85 3.11 7.74
N GLU A 138 -15.62 3.83 8.55
CA GLU A 138 -16.60 3.24 9.47
C GLU A 138 -17.92 3.99 9.35
N PRO A 139 -19.06 3.34 9.69
CA PRO A 139 -20.35 4.00 9.75
C PRO A 139 -20.38 5.07 10.84
N THR A 140 -21.20 6.09 10.65
CA THR A 140 -21.50 7.06 11.71
C THR A 140 -22.14 6.37 12.90
N ALA A 141 -21.80 6.81 14.12
CA ALA A 141 -22.38 6.25 15.34
C ALA A 141 -23.91 6.35 15.33
N LEU A 142 -24.57 5.29 15.78
CA LEU A 142 -26.03 5.32 15.96
C LEU A 142 -26.37 6.20 17.17
N THR A 143 -27.16 7.23 16.95
CA THR A 143 -27.68 8.12 18.00
C THR A 143 -29.19 8.08 18.00
N MET A 144 -29.80 8.06 19.19
CA MET A 144 -31.23 8.02 19.38
C MET A 144 -31.73 9.26 20.12
N SER A 145 -32.85 9.80 19.69
CA SER A 145 -33.62 10.83 20.40
C SER A 145 -35.01 10.30 20.70
N SER A 146 -35.53 10.66 21.87
CA SER A 146 -36.86 10.27 22.28
C SER A 146 -37.58 11.40 23.01
N SER A 147 -38.92 11.42 22.89
CA SER A 147 -39.80 12.32 23.64
C SER A 147 -41.09 11.59 24.00
N SER A 148 -41.80 12.08 25.01
CA SER A 148 -43.06 11.52 25.43
C SER A 148 -44.11 12.60 25.65
N THR A 149 -45.37 12.28 25.40
CA THR A 149 -46.54 13.04 25.85
C THR A 149 -47.28 12.25 26.90
N ASN A 150 -47.64 12.92 28.01
CA ASN A 150 -48.35 12.26 29.12
C ASN A 150 -49.75 11.80 28.73
N ALA A 151 -50.15 10.65 29.24
CA ALA A 151 -51.52 10.22 29.17
C ALA A 151 -52.43 11.05 30.10
N LEU A 152 -53.62 11.37 29.64
CA LEU A 152 -54.63 12.12 30.42
C LEU A 152 -55.68 11.16 30.97
N CYS A 153 -56.02 11.28 32.26
CA CYS A 153 -57.17 10.63 32.91
C CYS A 153 -57.25 9.11 32.70
N ASN A 154 -56.21 8.33 32.99
CA ASN A 154 -56.17 6.86 32.83
C ASN A 154 -56.48 6.35 31.41
N ALA A 155 -56.39 7.21 30.40
CA ALA A 155 -56.60 6.83 29.01
C ALA A 155 -55.31 6.38 28.34
N GLY A 156 -55.38 5.48 27.38
CA GLY A 156 -54.24 5.07 26.54
C GLY A 156 -53.88 6.10 25.47
N ASN A 157 -53.87 7.41 25.83
CA ASN A 157 -53.66 8.53 24.92
C ASN A 157 -52.28 9.23 25.12
N GLY A 158 -51.40 8.65 25.91
CA GLY A 158 -50.01 9.02 25.93
C GLY A 158 -49.31 8.55 24.66
N SER A 159 -48.22 9.17 24.30
CA SER A 159 -47.39 8.72 23.18
C SER A 159 -45.88 8.82 23.44
N LEU A 160 -45.15 7.89 22.88
CA LEU A 160 -43.71 7.92 22.76
C LEU A 160 -43.34 8.23 21.32
N SER A 161 -42.50 9.22 21.13
CA SER A 161 -41.89 9.50 19.83
C SER A 161 -40.40 9.24 19.92
N PHE A 162 -39.83 8.53 18.99
CA PHE A 162 -38.42 8.21 18.95
C PHE A 162 -37.91 8.23 17.49
N SER A 163 -36.69 8.65 17.34
CA SER A 163 -35.99 8.64 16.07
C SER A 163 -34.52 8.31 16.32
N ALA A 164 -33.86 7.71 15.34
CA ALA A 164 -32.44 7.46 15.40
C ALA A 164 -31.79 7.85 14.08
N THR A 165 -30.51 8.25 14.15
CA THR A 165 -29.69 8.61 13.00
C THR A 165 -28.33 7.94 13.10
N GLY A 166 -27.63 7.77 11.98
CA GLY A 166 -26.36 7.05 11.91
C GLY A 166 -26.56 5.55 11.66
N GLY A 167 -25.50 4.78 11.88
CA GLY A 167 -25.48 3.36 11.59
C GLY A 167 -25.55 3.04 10.09
N THR A 168 -25.82 1.79 9.77
CA THR A 168 -26.01 1.29 8.40
C THR A 168 -27.29 0.46 8.29
N GLY A 169 -28.01 0.63 7.18
CA GLY A 169 -29.25 -0.13 6.90
C GLY A 169 -30.47 0.41 7.61
N THR A 170 -31.51 -0.43 7.70
CA THR A 170 -32.79 -0.08 8.32
C THR A 170 -32.70 -0.14 9.83
N ILE A 171 -33.07 0.95 10.49
CA ILE A 171 -33.12 1.01 11.95
C ILE A 171 -34.46 0.43 12.43
N ALA A 172 -34.41 -0.61 13.28
CA ALA A 172 -35.55 -1.17 13.96
C ALA A 172 -35.63 -0.67 15.40
N TYR A 173 -36.81 -0.40 15.88
CA TYR A 173 -37.05 0.08 17.23
C TYR A 173 -37.79 -0.96 18.05
N THR A 174 -37.44 -1.08 19.33
CA THR A 174 -38.18 -1.90 20.29
C THR A 174 -38.55 -1.04 21.49
N VAL A 175 -39.76 -1.29 22.04
CA VAL A 175 -40.23 -0.72 23.31
C VAL A 175 -40.53 -1.90 24.23
N ASN A 176 -39.90 -1.97 25.39
CA ASN A 176 -40.02 -3.11 26.31
C ASN A 176 -39.81 -4.46 25.60
N GLY A 177 -38.81 -4.53 24.69
CA GLY A 177 -38.47 -5.75 23.92
C GLY A 177 -39.39 -6.10 22.76
N THR A 178 -40.45 -5.32 22.50
CA THR A 178 -41.37 -5.55 21.37
C THR A 178 -41.15 -4.53 20.25
N THR A 179 -41.06 -4.99 19.01
CA THR A 179 -40.87 -4.12 17.84
C THR A 179 -42.05 -3.13 17.71
N GLN A 180 -41.72 -1.84 17.58
CA GLN A 180 -42.66 -0.75 17.51
C GLN A 180 -42.28 0.26 16.42
N THR A 181 -43.25 1.05 15.98
CA THR A 181 -43.07 2.21 15.11
C THR A 181 -43.27 3.51 15.88
N SER A 182 -42.61 4.57 15.48
CA SER A 182 -42.78 5.90 16.08
C SER A 182 -43.75 6.75 15.25
N PRO A 183 -44.75 7.45 15.87
CA PRO A 183 -45.07 7.46 17.29
C PRO A 183 -45.75 6.18 17.76
N PHE A 184 -45.57 5.81 19.03
CA PHE A 184 -46.16 4.65 19.70
C PHE A 184 -47.15 5.11 20.77
N ALA A 185 -48.45 4.78 20.64
CA ALA A 185 -49.49 5.14 21.62
C ALA A 185 -49.41 4.23 22.86
N THR A 186 -49.56 4.80 24.05
CA THR A 186 -49.36 4.05 25.29
C THR A 186 -50.11 4.64 26.47
N VAL A 187 -50.25 3.85 27.55
CA VAL A 187 -50.76 4.26 28.88
C VAL A 187 -49.63 4.85 29.70
N ALA A 188 -49.96 5.43 30.87
CA ALA A 188 -48.93 5.88 31.82
C ALA A 188 -48.08 4.69 32.29
N GLY A 189 -46.73 4.86 32.27
CA GLY A 189 -45.77 3.81 32.62
C GLY A 189 -44.34 4.20 32.32
N THR A 190 -43.39 3.33 32.69
CA THR A 190 -42.00 3.43 32.31
C THR A 190 -41.71 2.49 31.15
N TYR A 191 -41.03 2.99 30.13
CA TYR A 191 -40.72 2.28 28.90
C TYR A 191 -39.21 2.32 28.61
N THR A 192 -38.64 1.20 28.16
CA THR A 192 -37.22 1.02 27.79
C THR A 192 -37.08 0.49 26.38
#